data_40cc3731cb67e7cea8553cc52160a745
#
_entry.id   40cc3731cb67e7cea8553cc52160a745
#
_cell.length_a   1.000
_cell.length_b   1.000
_cell.length_c   1.000
_cell.angle_alpha   90.00
_cell.angle_beta   90.00
_cell.angle_gamma   90.00
#
_symmetry.space_group_name_H-M   'P 1'
#
loop_
_entity.id
_entity.type
_entity.pdbx_description
1 polymer ?
#
loop_
_entity_poly.entity_id
_entity_poly.type
_entity_poly.pdbx_seq_one_letter_code
_entity_poly.pdbx_strand_id
1 'polypeptide(L)'
;MQEDFFLEELQKLKSKINFILNNKNVITIKHKELFLKELEKTRYNLFNSVKINNRYSTDKIDFINNNYKAEVKNGILKVDIPEVLPKFKSISNYAYKNIMLNVSEVCRVYENMFKDKLTFVLIIVHEKQCNIMDIDNKYVKPIIDGLVISKIIQDDNMNNMFYSVIGKSDTKKPYTEVFVMDSRYLIGWIENVKKLF
;
A
#
# COMPACT_ATOMS: atom_id res chain seq x y z
N MET A 1 30.59 -3.95 5.61
CA MET A 1 29.60 -5.06 5.77
C MET A 1 28.19 -4.73 5.28
N GLN A 2 27.64 -3.53 5.44
CA GLN A 2 26.28 -3.17 4.98
C GLN A 2 26.20 -2.66 3.53
N GLU A 3 27.24 -1.99 3.04
CA GLU A 3 27.38 -1.65 1.61
C GLU A 3 27.42 -2.91 0.73
N ASP A 4 28.03 -3.98 1.22
CA ASP A 4 28.09 -5.26 0.52
C ASP A 4 26.72 -5.85 0.26
N PHE A 5 25.79 -5.82 1.25
CA PHE A 5 24.44 -6.38 1.09
C PHE A 5 23.62 -5.65 0.04
N PHE A 6 23.67 -4.31 0.01
CA PHE A 6 22.97 -3.51 -0.99
C PHE A 6 23.48 -3.81 -2.40
N LEU A 7 24.80 -3.83 -2.57
CA LEU A 7 25.45 -4.14 -3.84
C LEU A 7 25.19 -5.58 -4.28
N GLU A 8 25.19 -6.56 -3.37
CA GLU A 8 24.86 -7.95 -3.65
C GLU A 8 23.43 -8.08 -4.17
N GLU A 9 22.44 -7.44 -3.54
CA GLU A 9 21.04 -7.47 -4.00
C GLU A 9 20.88 -6.83 -5.38
N LEU A 10 21.60 -5.74 -5.67
CA LEU A 10 21.64 -5.13 -7.00
C LEU A 10 22.29 -6.03 -8.04
N GLN A 11 23.36 -6.74 -7.71
CA GLN A 11 24.03 -7.68 -8.61
C GLN A 11 23.13 -8.89 -8.92
N LYS A 12 22.41 -9.43 -7.91
CA LYS A 12 21.41 -10.47 -8.10
C LYS A 12 20.28 -10.02 -9.05
N LEU A 13 19.79 -8.80 -8.88
CA LEU A 13 18.78 -8.21 -9.76
C LEU A 13 19.30 -8.07 -11.19
N LYS A 14 20.49 -7.53 -11.36
CA LYS A 14 21.15 -7.37 -12.68
C LYS A 14 21.27 -8.70 -13.41
N SER A 15 21.70 -9.77 -12.71
CA SER A 15 21.83 -11.12 -13.30
C SER A 15 20.49 -11.64 -13.79
N LYS A 16 19.42 -11.46 -13.04
CA LYS A 16 18.06 -11.88 -13.42
C LYS A 16 17.50 -11.08 -14.59
N ILE A 17 17.73 -9.77 -14.62
CA ILE A 17 17.36 -8.92 -15.76
C ILE A 17 18.07 -9.40 -17.02
N ASN A 18 19.39 -9.63 -16.96
CA ASN A 18 20.17 -10.13 -18.08
C ASN A 18 19.68 -11.50 -18.56
N PHE A 19 19.35 -12.41 -17.64
CA PHE A 19 18.77 -13.70 -17.99
C PHE A 19 17.49 -13.54 -18.81
N ILE A 20 16.59 -12.67 -18.39
CA ILE A 20 15.32 -12.42 -19.09
C ILE A 20 15.56 -11.80 -20.47
N LEU A 21 16.44 -10.81 -20.58
CA LEU A 21 16.74 -10.14 -21.83
C LEU A 21 17.38 -11.09 -22.85
N ASN A 22 18.26 -11.97 -22.39
CA ASN A 22 18.95 -12.94 -23.25
C ASN A 22 18.07 -14.11 -23.66
N ASN A 23 17.01 -14.41 -22.92
CA ASN A 23 16.12 -15.54 -23.17
C ASN A 23 14.69 -15.12 -23.56
N LYS A 24 14.50 -13.91 -24.06
CA LYS A 24 13.18 -13.31 -24.34
C LYS A 24 12.23 -14.21 -25.18
N ASN A 25 12.77 -15.06 -26.05
CA ASN A 25 11.98 -15.94 -26.93
C ASN A 25 11.48 -17.21 -26.24
N VAL A 26 11.98 -17.55 -25.05
CA VAL A 26 11.64 -18.78 -24.28
C VAL A 26 10.91 -18.44 -22.97
N ILE A 27 10.74 -17.14 -22.67
CA ILE A 27 10.14 -16.68 -21.42
C ILE A 27 8.62 -16.85 -21.44
N THR A 28 8.14 -17.72 -20.57
CA THR A 28 6.71 -17.95 -20.33
C THR A 28 6.12 -16.89 -19.38
N ILE A 29 4.78 -16.83 -19.32
CA ILE A 29 4.05 -16.00 -18.34
C ILE A 29 4.51 -16.32 -16.91
N LYS A 30 4.70 -17.61 -16.59
CA LYS A 30 5.18 -18.04 -15.27
C LYS A 30 6.57 -17.49 -14.93
N HIS A 31 7.46 -17.40 -15.89
CA HIS A 31 8.78 -16.77 -15.69
C HIS A 31 8.65 -15.26 -15.41
N LYS A 32 7.74 -14.59 -16.10
CA LYS A 32 7.46 -13.15 -15.87
C LYS A 32 6.88 -12.91 -14.47
N GLU A 33 5.95 -13.74 -14.02
CA GLU A 33 5.39 -13.65 -12.66
C GLU A 33 6.43 -13.90 -11.57
N LEU A 34 7.28 -14.91 -11.75
CA LEU A 34 8.39 -15.19 -10.82
C LEU A 34 9.36 -14.00 -10.75
N PHE A 35 9.68 -13.42 -11.91
CA PHE A 35 10.55 -12.24 -11.96
C PHE A 35 9.94 -11.03 -11.24
N LEU A 36 8.65 -10.76 -11.42
CA LEU A 36 7.96 -9.67 -10.72
C LEU A 36 7.99 -9.88 -9.20
N LYS A 37 7.75 -11.10 -8.71
CA LYS A 37 7.86 -11.44 -7.28
C LYS A 37 9.28 -11.20 -6.74
N GLU A 38 10.30 -11.55 -7.51
CA GLU A 38 11.68 -11.32 -7.11
C GLU A 38 12.08 -9.84 -7.16
N LEU A 39 11.56 -9.08 -8.11
CA LEU A 39 11.72 -7.62 -8.15
C LEU A 39 11.13 -6.95 -6.89
N GLU A 40 9.93 -7.33 -6.49
CA GLU A 40 9.30 -6.83 -5.27
C GLU A 40 10.13 -7.21 -4.03
N LYS A 41 10.62 -8.45 -3.98
CA LYS A 41 11.50 -8.92 -2.91
C LYS A 41 12.78 -8.07 -2.82
N THR A 42 13.44 -7.87 -3.95
CA THR A 42 14.68 -7.07 -4.00
C THR A 42 14.41 -5.62 -3.61
N ARG A 43 13.33 -5.01 -4.13
CA ARG A 43 12.89 -3.66 -3.73
C ARG A 43 12.73 -3.56 -2.21
N TYR A 44 12.07 -4.53 -1.59
CA TYR A 44 11.86 -4.55 -0.15
C TYR A 44 13.18 -4.71 0.64
N ASN A 45 14.08 -5.59 0.18
CA ASN A 45 15.38 -5.79 0.80
C ASN A 45 16.24 -4.52 0.73
N LEU A 46 16.26 -3.86 -0.43
CA LEU A 46 16.95 -2.58 -0.61
C LEU A 46 16.35 -1.49 0.28
N PHE A 47 15.02 -1.42 0.36
CA PHE A 47 14.31 -0.50 1.25
C PHE A 47 14.72 -0.68 2.71
N ASN A 48 14.74 -1.93 3.20
CA ASN A 48 15.12 -2.21 4.58
C ASN A 48 16.61 -1.90 4.85
N SER A 49 17.50 -2.15 3.90
CA SER A 49 18.93 -1.82 4.08
C SER A 49 19.13 -0.32 4.24
N VAL A 50 18.42 0.49 3.46
CA VAL A 50 18.45 1.96 3.56
C VAL A 50 17.80 2.44 4.87
N LYS A 51 16.67 1.85 5.28
CA LYS A 51 15.96 2.21 6.53
C LYS A 51 16.80 1.90 7.79
N ILE A 52 17.56 0.80 7.78
CA ILE A 52 18.46 0.45 8.88
C ILE A 52 19.60 1.46 8.96
N ASN A 53 20.18 1.84 7.83
CA ASN A 53 21.27 2.83 7.78
C ASN A 53 20.82 4.20 8.31
N ASN A 54 19.54 4.59 8.05
CA ASN A 54 19.01 5.87 8.49
C ASN A 54 18.67 5.97 9.96
N ARG A 55 18.56 4.87 10.70
CA ARG A 55 18.42 4.93 12.16
C ARG A 55 19.65 5.57 12.85
N TYR A 56 20.77 5.64 12.15
CA TYR A 56 22.02 6.20 12.62
C TYR A 56 22.42 7.51 11.92
N SER A 57 21.62 7.98 10.95
CA SER A 57 21.83 9.21 10.20
C SER A 57 20.73 10.22 10.52
N THR A 58 21.12 11.48 10.70
CA THR A 58 20.21 12.62 10.87
C THR A 58 19.57 13.04 9.54
N ASP A 59 20.04 12.53 8.42
CA ASP A 59 19.56 12.89 7.09
C ASP A 59 18.26 12.15 6.78
N LYS A 60 17.20 12.90 6.54
CA LYS A 60 15.94 12.36 6.06
C LYS A 60 16.11 11.90 4.62
N ILE A 61 16.02 10.59 4.38
CA ILE A 61 16.00 10.09 3.01
C ILE A 61 14.54 10.15 2.51
N ASP A 62 14.26 11.23 1.81
CA ASP A 62 12.91 11.53 1.30
C ASP A 62 12.44 10.63 0.14
N PHE A 63 13.33 9.88 -0.52
CA PHE A 63 12.92 9.16 -1.74
C PHE A 63 12.17 7.85 -1.52
N ILE A 64 12.07 7.37 -0.28
CA ILE A 64 11.42 6.09 0.03
C ILE A 64 9.92 6.26 0.30
N ASN A 65 9.50 7.44 0.76
CA ASN A 65 8.11 7.73 1.14
C ASN A 65 7.37 8.64 0.15
N ASN A 66 7.98 8.95 -0.99
CA ASN A 66 7.59 10.11 -1.79
C ASN A 66 6.19 10.07 -2.42
N ASN A 67 5.45 8.98 -2.26
CA ASN A 67 4.17 8.86 -2.94
C ASN A 67 2.99 8.48 -2.04
N TYR A 68 3.22 7.93 -0.83
CA TYR A 68 2.14 7.75 0.15
C TYR A 68 1.93 9.04 0.91
N LYS A 69 0.68 9.45 1.08
CA LYS A 69 0.33 10.68 1.78
C LYS A 69 -0.84 10.43 2.72
N ALA A 70 -0.84 11.12 3.84
CA ALA A 70 -1.99 11.14 4.74
C ALA A 70 -2.31 12.58 5.10
N GLU A 71 -3.59 12.92 5.12
CA GLU A 71 -4.09 14.23 5.53
C GLU A 71 -5.40 14.10 6.27
N VAL A 72 -5.68 15.04 7.16
CA VAL A 72 -6.96 15.12 7.88
C VAL A 72 -7.72 16.33 7.42
N LYS A 73 -8.98 16.11 7.00
CA LYS A 73 -9.90 17.18 6.64
C LYS A 73 -11.29 16.88 7.22
N ASN A 74 -11.86 17.85 7.92
CA ASN A 74 -13.19 17.73 8.54
C ASN A 74 -13.36 16.46 9.41
N GLY A 75 -12.33 16.07 10.16
CA GLY A 75 -12.38 14.88 11.02
C GLY A 75 -12.23 13.54 10.28
N ILE A 76 -11.97 13.55 8.98
CA ILE A 76 -11.74 12.37 8.16
C ILE A 76 -10.25 12.30 7.84
N LEU A 77 -9.63 11.17 8.10
CA LEU A 77 -8.28 10.86 7.65
C LEU A 77 -8.35 10.27 6.24
N LYS A 78 -7.69 10.92 5.30
CA LYS A 78 -7.49 10.42 3.93
C LYS A 78 -6.07 9.91 3.79
N VAL A 79 -5.91 8.72 3.20
CA VAL A 79 -4.60 8.16 2.84
C VAL A 79 -4.57 7.91 1.33
N ASP A 80 -3.61 8.52 0.64
CA ASP A 80 -3.36 8.30 -0.79
C ASP A 80 -2.25 7.24 -0.96
N ILE A 81 -2.58 6.15 -1.64
CA ILE A 81 -1.70 5.04 -1.95
C ILE A 81 -1.42 5.06 -3.46
N PRO A 82 -0.17 5.30 -3.91
CA PRO A 82 0.15 5.52 -5.32
C PRO A 82 0.18 4.23 -6.16
N GLU A 83 -0.48 3.21 -5.70
CA GLU A 83 -0.55 1.90 -6.36
C GLU A 83 -1.92 1.25 -6.21
N VAL A 84 -2.25 0.34 -7.12
CA VAL A 84 -3.45 -0.49 -7.03
C VAL A 84 -3.18 -1.64 -6.07
N LEU A 85 -4.17 -1.97 -5.25
CA LEU A 85 -4.08 -3.12 -4.37
C LEU A 85 -3.88 -4.41 -5.16
N PRO A 86 -2.94 -5.26 -4.75
CA PRO A 86 -2.72 -6.55 -5.39
C PRO A 86 -3.94 -7.47 -5.20
N LYS A 87 -4.06 -8.44 -6.09
CA LYS A 87 -5.06 -9.50 -5.93
C LYS A 87 -4.69 -10.41 -4.76
N PHE A 88 -5.67 -10.87 -3.99
CA PHE A 88 -5.46 -11.72 -2.82
C PHE A 88 -4.55 -12.93 -3.10
N LYS A 89 -4.78 -13.62 -4.23
CA LYS A 89 -4.02 -14.83 -4.60
C LYS A 89 -2.60 -14.55 -5.12
N SER A 90 -2.27 -13.31 -5.44
CA SER A 90 -0.99 -12.94 -6.07
C SER A 90 -0.09 -12.06 -5.21
N ILE A 91 -0.52 -11.73 -3.99
CA ILE A 91 0.28 -10.90 -3.10
C ILE A 91 1.49 -11.69 -2.58
N SER A 92 2.67 -11.09 -2.70
CA SER A 92 3.85 -11.57 -2.00
C SER A 92 3.89 -11.01 -0.57
N ASN A 93 4.57 -11.71 0.36
CA ASN A 93 4.81 -11.19 1.70
C ASN A 93 5.51 -9.83 1.70
N TYR A 94 6.28 -9.54 0.65
CA TYR A 94 7.00 -8.28 0.50
C TYR A 94 6.06 -7.14 0.10
N ALA A 95 5.16 -7.36 -0.87
CA ALA A 95 4.14 -6.39 -1.25
C ALA A 95 3.21 -6.07 -0.08
N TYR A 96 2.78 -7.10 0.67
CA TYR A 96 2.01 -6.96 1.89
C TYR A 96 2.70 -6.04 2.90
N LYS A 97 3.95 -6.37 3.28
CA LYS A 97 4.71 -5.59 4.26
C LYS A 97 5.00 -4.16 3.77
N ASN A 98 5.26 -3.99 2.48
CA ASN A 98 5.51 -2.68 1.89
C ASN A 98 4.29 -1.76 2.07
N ILE A 99 3.10 -2.19 1.68
CA ILE A 99 1.88 -1.40 1.83
C ILE A 99 1.61 -1.12 3.31
N MET A 100 1.65 -2.15 4.15
CA MET A 100 1.41 -2.05 5.59
C MET A 100 2.33 -1.03 6.26
N LEU A 101 3.63 -1.10 6.00
CA LEU A 101 4.61 -0.21 6.62
C LEU A 101 4.49 1.23 6.12
N ASN A 102 4.26 1.44 4.83
CA ASN A 102 4.07 2.79 4.29
C ASN A 102 2.79 3.45 4.81
N VAL A 103 1.67 2.72 4.86
CA VAL A 103 0.44 3.21 5.49
C VAL A 103 0.67 3.55 6.96
N SER A 104 1.32 2.65 7.71
CA SER A 104 1.64 2.90 9.13
C SER A 104 2.51 4.14 9.32
N GLU A 105 3.52 4.34 8.48
CA GLU A 105 4.45 5.47 8.58
C GLU A 105 3.74 6.81 8.37
N VAL A 106 2.96 6.95 7.30
CA VAL A 106 2.27 8.22 6.99
C VAL A 106 1.12 8.52 7.95
N CYS A 107 0.53 7.50 8.57
CA CYS A 107 -0.57 7.65 9.51
C CYS A 107 -0.10 7.93 10.95
N ARG A 108 1.16 7.65 11.29
CA ARG A 108 1.68 7.72 12.67
C ARG A 108 1.49 9.09 13.32
N VAL A 109 1.55 10.18 12.56
CA VAL A 109 1.36 11.54 13.07
C VAL A 109 -0.06 11.81 13.57
N TYR A 110 -1.01 10.94 13.22
CA TYR A 110 -2.42 11.00 13.60
C TYR A 110 -2.82 9.91 14.59
N GLU A 111 -1.86 9.28 15.28
CA GLU A 111 -2.13 8.19 16.22
C GLU A 111 -3.22 8.58 17.24
N ASN A 112 -4.05 7.62 17.63
CA ASN A 112 -5.18 7.77 18.54
C ASN A 112 -6.33 8.68 18.09
N MET A 113 -6.34 9.11 16.81
CA MET A 113 -7.41 10.00 16.29
C MET A 113 -8.81 9.40 16.43
N PHE A 114 -8.94 8.09 16.31
CA PHE A 114 -10.21 7.36 16.45
C PHE A 114 -10.20 6.40 17.65
N LYS A 115 -9.40 6.71 18.69
CA LYS A 115 -9.40 5.91 19.92
C LYS A 115 -10.81 5.87 20.52
N ASP A 116 -11.21 4.68 20.98
CA ASP A 116 -12.51 4.42 21.60
C ASP A 116 -13.74 4.75 20.72
N LYS A 117 -13.56 4.74 19.40
CA LYS A 117 -14.61 4.98 18.41
C LYS A 117 -14.78 3.78 17.50
N LEU A 118 -16.03 3.46 17.16
CA LEU A 118 -16.31 2.56 16.05
C LEU A 118 -15.95 3.29 14.75
N THR A 119 -14.99 2.76 14.02
CA THR A 119 -14.39 3.41 12.86
C THR A 119 -14.88 2.79 11.55
N PHE A 120 -15.28 3.62 10.59
CA PHE A 120 -15.54 3.18 9.23
C PHE A 120 -14.35 3.47 8.33
N VAL A 121 -13.94 2.48 7.54
CA VAL A 121 -12.86 2.57 6.55
C VAL A 121 -13.43 2.35 5.16
N LEU A 122 -13.37 3.38 4.30
CA LEU A 122 -13.69 3.24 2.89
C LEU A 122 -12.41 3.16 2.07
N ILE A 123 -12.30 2.14 1.23
CA ILE A 123 -11.18 1.92 0.32
C ILE A 123 -11.70 2.07 -1.11
N ILE A 124 -11.18 3.02 -1.86
CA ILE A 124 -11.54 3.25 -3.27
C ILE A 124 -10.34 2.88 -4.13
N VAL A 125 -10.51 1.85 -4.96
CA VAL A 125 -9.47 1.39 -5.88
C VAL A 125 -9.75 1.97 -7.26
N HIS A 126 -8.85 2.83 -7.75
CA HIS A 126 -8.92 3.45 -9.06
C HIS A 126 -8.09 2.66 -10.07
N GLU A 127 -8.73 2.11 -11.08
CA GLU A 127 -8.08 1.33 -12.14
C GLU A 127 -8.20 2.04 -13.49
N LYS A 128 -7.45 1.60 -14.49
CA LYS A 128 -7.54 2.14 -15.85
C LYS A 128 -8.92 1.87 -16.45
N GLN A 129 -9.42 2.80 -17.24
CA GLN A 129 -10.74 2.71 -17.88
C GLN A 129 -11.00 1.44 -18.71
N CYS A 130 -9.93 0.82 -19.23
CA CYS A 130 -10.04 -0.40 -20.05
C CYS A 130 -10.01 -1.70 -19.23
N ASN A 131 -9.78 -1.62 -17.91
CA ASN A 131 -9.64 -2.79 -17.07
C ASN A 131 -10.94 -3.06 -16.30
N ILE A 132 -11.53 -4.23 -16.52
CA ILE A 132 -12.58 -4.75 -15.65
C ILE A 132 -11.89 -5.40 -14.44
N MET A 133 -12.29 -5.01 -13.25
CA MET A 133 -11.67 -5.42 -12.02
C MET A 133 -12.69 -6.07 -11.07
N ASP A 134 -12.38 -7.29 -10.63
CA ASP A 134 -13.12 -7.91 -9.53
C ASP A 134 -12.69 -7.29 -8.21
N ILE A 135 -13.59 -6.57 -7.59
CA ILE A 135 -13.29 -5.80 -6.38
C ILE A 135 -13.13 -6.69 -5.14
N ASP A 136 -13.83 -7.80 -5.07
CA ASP A 136 -13.74 -8.80 -4.02
C ASP A 136 -12.39 -9.55 -3.97
N ASN A 137 -11.65 -9.53 -5.09
CA ASN A 137 -10.32 -10.12 -5.18
C ASN A 137 -9.20 -9.18 -4.71
N LYS A 138 -9.51 -7.93 -4.31
CA LYS A 138 -8.50 -6.97 -3.83
C LYS A 138 -8.13 -7.24 -2.38
N TYR A 139 -6.83 -7.28 -2.11
CA TYR A 139 -6.31 -7.60 -0.79
C TYR A 139 -6.12 -6.35 0.07
N VAL A 140 -7.10 -6.07 0.91
CA VAL A 140 -7.16 -4.86 1.75
C VAL A 140 -6.43 -5.00 3.10
N LYS A 141 -6.15 -6.22 3.53
CA LYS A 141 -5.54 -6.52 4.84
C LYS A 141 -4.29 -5.68 5.15
N PRO A 142 -3.32 -5.46 4.24
CA PRO A 142 -2.15 -4.65 4.56
C PRO A 142 -2.48 -3.19 4.90
N ILE A 143 -3.56 -2.62 4.34
CA ILE A 143 -4.03 -1.28 4.71
C ILE A 143 -4.56 -1.29 6.15
N ILE A 144 -5.46 -2.23 6.45
CA ILE A 144 -6.05 -2.35 7.79
C ILE A 144 -4.96 -2.56 8.84
N ASP A 145 -4.02 -3.49 8.61
CA ASP A 145 -2.92 -3.71 9.54
C ASP A 145 -2.02 -2.47 9.70
N GLY A 146 -1.80 -1.71 8.64
CA GLY A 146 -1.07 -0.44 8.70
C GLY A 146 -1.77 0.60 9.59
N LEU A 147 -3.11 0.70 9.50
CA LEU A 147 -3.92 1.58 10.35
C LEU A 147 -3.92 1.14 11.83
N VAL A 148 -3.92 -0.17 12.09
CA VAL A 148 -3.81 -0.71 13.46
C VAL A 148 -2.42 -0.47 14.04
N ILE A 149 -1.36 -0.75 13.29
CA ILE A 149 0.04 -0.53 13.72
C ILE A 149 0.32 0.94 14.01
N SER A 150 -0.26 1.86 13.24
CA SER A 150 -0.16 3.31 13.48
C SER A 150 -1.06 3.81 14.61
N LYS A 151 -1.85 2.93 15.23
CA LYS A 151 -2.84 3.24 16.27
C LYS A 151 -3.93 4.24 15.82
N ILE A 152 -4.21 4.29 14.54
CA ILE A 152 -5.39 5.01 14.02
C ILE A 152 -6.66 4.26 14.42
N ILE A 153 -6.64 2.94 14.30
CA ILE A 153 -7.69 2.03 14.73
C ILE A 153 -7.11 1.19 15.87
N GLN A 154 -7.88 0.97 16.92
CA GLN A 154 -7.41 0.25 18.10
C GLN A 154 -7.14 -1.24 17.79
N ASP A 155 -8.03 -1.87 17.02
CA ASP A 155 -7.93 -3.26 16.59
C ASP A 155 -8.83 -3.50 15.36
N ASP A 156 -8.56 -4.52 14.56
CA ASP A 156 -9.33 -4.86 13.35
C ASP A 156 -10.55 -5.75 13.62
N ASN A 157 -11.00 -5.83 14.86
CA ASN A 157 -12.17 -6.60 15.23
C ASN A 157 -13.50 -5.84 14.99
N MET A 158 -14.62 -6.59 15.02
CA MET A 158 -15.97 -6.08 14.72
C MET A 158 -16.47 -4.98 15.67
N ASN A 159 -15.87 -4.83 16.86
CA ASN A 159 -16.26 -3.79 17.82
C ASN A 159 -15.56 -2.46 17.54
N ASN A 160 -14.45 -2.48 16.82
CA ASN A 160 -13.60 -1.31 16.59
C ASN A 160 -13.75 -0.76 15.18
N MET A 161 -14.07 -1.61 14.20
CA MET A 161 -14.16 -1.15 12.82
C MET A 161 -15.07 -2.01 11.92
N PHE A 162 -15.51 -1.37 10.84
CA PHE A 162 -16.01 -2.04 9.63
C PHE A 162 -15.52 -1.30 8.40
N TYR A 163 -15.53 -1.94 7.24
CA TYR A 163 -15.00 -1.34 6.04
C TYR A 163 -15.85 -1.66 4.80
N SER A 164 -15.65 -0.84 3.76
CA SER A 164 -16.19 -1.08 2.42
C SER A 164 -15.11 -0.86 1.38
N VAL A 165 -15.21 -1.58 0.27
CA VAL A 165 -14.31 -1.46 -0.87
C VAL A 165 -15.13 -1.10 -2.11
N ILE A 166 -14.67 -0.09 -2.85
CA ILE A 166 -15.29 0.37 -4.09
C ILE A 166 -14.24 0.36 -5.20
N GLY A 167 -14.61 -0.14 -6.37
CA GLY A 167 -13.80 -0.05 -7.57
C GLY A 167 -14.29 1.07 -8.49
N LYS A 168 -13.36 1.82 -9.07
CA LYS A 168 -13.61 2.82 -10.11
C LYS A 168 -12.69 2.58 -11.30
N SER A 169 -13.24 2.68 -12.50
CA SER A 169 -12.51 2.61 -13.77
C SER A 169 -12.45 3.99 -14.41
N ASP A 170 -11.75 4.92 -13.77
CA ASP A 170 -11.83 6.35 -14.08
C ASP A 170 -10.48 7.05 -14.33
N THR A 171 -9.38 6.33 -14.24
CA THR A 171 -8.06 6.93 -14.28
C THR A 171 -7.16 6.40 -15.39
N LYS A 172 -6.15 7.20 -15.77
CA LYS A 172 -5.03 6.77 -16.62
C LYS A 172 -3.90 6.13 -15.81
N LYS A 173 -3.73 6.55 -14.54
CA LYS A 173 -2.69 6.07 -13.63
C LYS A 173 -3.36 5.45 -12.41
N PRO A 174 -3.31 4.13 -12.24
CA PRO A 174 -3.98 3.43 -11.14
C PRO A 174 -3.44 3.84 -9.76
N TYR A 175 -4.33 3.96 -8.77
CA TYR A 175 -4.02 4.30 -7.39
C TYR A 175 -5.13 3.83 -6.44
N THR A 176 -4.94 3.99 -5.14
CA THR A 176 -5.96 3.65 -4.13
C THR A 176 -6.09 4.80 -3.13
N GLU A 177 -7.32 5.16 -2.78
CA GLU A 177 -7.64 6.09 -1.71
C GLU A 177 -8.26 5.36 -0.53
N VAL A 178 -7.91 5.78 0.68
CA VAL A 178 -8.48 5.24 1.92
C VAL A 178 -9.02 6.40 2.74
N PHE A 179 -10.28 6.30 3.15
CA PHE A 179 -10.92 7.28 4.03
C PHE A 179 -11.26 6.60 5.35
N VAL A 180 -10.80 7.17 6.45
CA VAL A 180 -11.04 6.66 7.80
C VAL A 180 -11.83 7.71 8.58
N MET A 181 -12.94 7.31 9.18
CA MET A 181 -13.82 8.22 9.89
C MET A 181 -14.55 7.54 11.06
N ASP A 182 -14.97 8.33 12.02
CA ASP A 182 -15.92 7.89 13.04
C ASP A 182 -17.25 7.50 12.38
N SER A 183 -17.74 6.29 12.68
CA SER A 183 -18.96 5.73 12.04
C SER A 183 -20.19 6.61 12.20
N ARG A 184 -20.25 7.46 13.22
CA ARG A 184 -21.36 8.40 13.45
C ARG A 184 -21.52 9.43 12.33
N TYR A 185 -20.45 9.72 11.60
CA TYR A 185 -20.47 10.70 10.49
C TYR A 185 -20.73 10.05 9.13
N LEU A 186 -20.84 8.73 9.06
CA LEU A 186 -20.97 7.97 7.80
C LEU A 186 -22.20 8.43 6.97
N ILE A 187 -23.36 8.58 7.59
CA ILE A 187 -24.60 8.93 6.86
C ILE A 187 -24.48 10.30 6.21
N GLY A 188 -24.08 11.32 6.98
CA GLY A 188 -23.90 12.68 6.45
C GLY A 188 -22.78 12.74 5.39
N TRP A 189 -21.76 11.91 5.53
CA TRP A 189 -20.70 11.84 4.54
C TRP A 189 -21.17 11.18 3.23
N ILE A 190 -21.95 10.08 3.28
CA ILE A 190 -22.51 9.42 2.10
C ILE A 190 -23.43 10.37 1.31
N GLU A 191 -24.24 11.16 1.97
CA GLU A 191 -25.09 12.17 1.32
C GLU A 191 -24.31 13.21 0.54
N ASN A 192 -23.15 13.61 1.06
CA ASN A 192 -22.24 14.51 0.38
C ASN A 192 -21.44 13.82 -0.75
N VAL A 193 -21.13 12.55 -0.60
CA VAL A 193 -20.33 11.77 -1.55
C VAL A 193 -21.17 11.31 -2.75
N LYS A 194 -22.50 11.26 -2.65
CA LYS A 194 -23.38 11.03 -3.84
C LYS A 194 -23.07 11.95 -5.03
N LYS A 195 -22.40 13.07 -4.78
CA LYS A 195 -21.92 13.98 -5.84
C LYS A 195 -20.59 13.55 -6.46
N LEU A 196 -19.92 12.54 -5.91
CA LEU A 196 -18.63 12.00 -6.39
C LEU A 196 -18.79 10.71 -7.22
N PHE A 197 -20.02 10.18 -7.30
CA PHE A 197 -20.43 9.05 -8.12
C PHE A 197 -21.41 9.51 -9.20
#